data_83ee078273a9b9e2a407169c82225502
#
_entry.id   83ee078273a9b9e2a407169c82225502
#
_cell.length_a   1.000
_cell.length_b   1.000
_cell.length_c   1.000
_cell.angle_alpha   90.00
_cell.angle_beta   90.00
_cell.angle_gamma   90.00
#
_symmetry.space_group_name_H-M   'P 1'
#
loop_
_entity.id
_entity.type
_entity.pdbx_description
1 polymer ?
#
loop_
_entity_poly.entity_id
_entity_poly.type
_entity_poly.pdbx_seq_one_letter_code
_entity_poly.pdbx_strand_id
1 'polypeptide(L)'
;HAACPWAVTWDDHEVQNDYAGAQGKGSQGDTTAFLALRSAAWQAFYENMPLRAASLVAPDFGALQVYRRLRWGRLAHVHLLDTRQHRQWQACRAADTGGAAAMRPQDCAALADPQRTLLGAAQEQWLDAGLAADAQHDRTRWSVIAQQTLFSPRRYPSGVVSTDSWD
;
A
#
# COMPACT_ATOMS: atom_id res chain seq x y z
N HIS A 1 -12.86 15.41 -11.33
CA HIS A 1 -13.31 14.03 -11.61
C HIS A 1 -14.35 13.97 -12.74
N ALA A 2 -15.15 15.05 -12.96
CA ALA A 2 -16.27 15.02 -13.91
C ALA A 2 -15.86 14.86 -15.39
N ALA A 3 -14.63 15.21 -15.77
CA ALA A 3 -14.20 15.22 -17.16
C ALA A 3 -13.60 13.89 -17.66
N CYS A 4 -13.14 13.03 -16.78
CA CYS A 4 -12.53 11.75 -17.15
C CYS A 4 -12.63 10.73 -15.99
N PRO A 5 -12.57 9.41 -16.29
CA PRO A 5 -12.54 8.39 -15.26
C PRO A 5 -11.21 8.45 -14.48
N TRP A 6 -11.30 8.22 -13.19
CA TRP A 6 -10.16 8.18 -12.28
C TRP A 6 -10.05 6.81 -11.62
N ALA A 7 -8.84 6.30 -11.54
CA ALA A 7 -8.48 5.15 -10.73
C ALA A 7 -7.62 5.65 -9.57
N VAL A 8 -8.21 5.76 -8.40
CA VAL A 8 -7.57 6.35 -7.22
C VAL A 8 -7.15 5.27 -6.24
N THR A 9 -6.04 5.49 -5.58
CA THR A 9 -5.60 4.81 -4.37
C THR A 9 -4.94 5.85 -3.47
N TRP A 10 -4.79 5.55 -2.20
CA TRP A 10 -4.08 6.43 -1.26
C TRP A 10 -2.60 6.10 -1.18
N ASP A 11 -1.81 7.02 -0.64
CA ASP A 11 -0.50 6.76 -0.10
C ASP A 11 -0.50 7.07 1.42
N ASP A 12 0.55 7.57 1.98
CA ASP A 12 0.71 7.84 3.40
C ASP A 12 0.14 9.20 3.82
N HIS A 13 0.30 10.22 2.99
CA HIS A 13 -0.08 11.60 3.32
C HIS A 13 -1.59 11.83 3.40
N GLU A 14 -2.41 10.91 2.95
CA GLU A 14 -3.84 10.93 3.21
C GLU A 14 -4.16 10.71 4.69
N VAL A 15 -3.22 10.14 5.47
CA VAL A 15 -3.36 9.87 6.89
C VAL A 15 -2.22 10.50 7.69
N GLN A 16 -1.01 9.96 7.58
CA GLN A 16 0.19 10.42 8.28
C GLN A 16 1.44 9.91 7.57
N ASN A 17 2.47 10.77 7.48
CA ASN A 17 3.73 10.45 6.81
C ASN A 17 4.28 9.06 7.21
N ASP A 18 4.53 8.24 6.22
CA ASP A 18 5.11 6.89 6.31
C ASP A 18 4.40 5.94 7.28
N TYR A 19 3.08 6.08 7.50
CA TYR A 19 2.36 5.11 8.32
C TYR A 19 2.35 3.72 7.66
N ALA A 20 2.22 2.69 8.47
CA ALA A 20 2.18 1.30 8.03
C ALA A 20 1.10 0.52 8.79
N GLY A 21 0.09 0.05 8.06
CA GLY A 21 -1.00 -0.74 8.64
C GLY A 21 -1.74 -0.01 9.76
N ALA A 22 -1.65 -0.57 10.96
CA ALA A 22 -2.26 0.00 12.16
C ALA A 22 -1.33 0.93 12.96
N GLN A 23 -0.15 1.25 12.43
CA GLN A 23 0.88 2.00 13.15
C GLN A 23 1.21 3.31 12.45
N GLY A 24 1.24 4.38 13.21
CA GLY A 24 1.73 5.69 12.82
C GLY A 24 2.80 6.20 13.79
N LYS A 25 3.38 7.35 13.49
CA LYS A 25 4.34 7.98 14.39
C LYS A 25 3.69 8.25 15.75
N GLY A 26 4.35 7.82 16.83
CA GLY A 26 3.89 8.04 18.20
C GLY A 26 2.81 7.04 18.67
N SER A 27 2.49 6.01 17.90
CA SER A 27 1.47 5.01 18.26
C SER A 27 2.04 3.81 19.05
N GLN A 28 3.19 3.98 19.72
CA GLN A 28 3.81 2.91 20.51
C GLN A 28 2.90 2.41 21.63
N GLY A 29 2.66 1.10 21.62
CA GLY A 29 1.90 0.41 22.66
C GLY A 29 0.40 0.74 22.70
N ASP A 30 -0.04 1.85 22.13
CA ASP A 30 -1.45 2.22 21.98
C ASP A 30 -1.71 2.82 20.59
N THR A 31 -2.36 2.05 19.74
CA THR A 31 -2.72 2.46 18.39
C THR A 31 -4.09 3.14 18.31
N THR A 32 -4.82 3.28 19.42
CA THR A 32 -6.22 3.74 19.43
C THR A 32 -6.40 5.11 18.78
N ALA A 33 -5.59 6.08 19.19
CA ALA A 33 -5.67 7.44 18.64
C ALA A 33 -5.29 7.47 17.15
N PHE A 34 -4.28 6.70 16.74
CA PHE A 34 -3.89 6.61 15.34
C PHE A 34 -4.96 5.92 14.49
N LEU A 35 -5.58 4.85 14.97
CA LEU A 35 -6.66 4.16 14.25
C LEU A 35 -7.89 5.05 14.10
N ALA A 36 -8.22 5.88 15.09
CA ALA A 36 -9.28 6.87 14.98
C ALA A 36 -8.95 7.93 13.91
N LEU A 37 -7.73 8.46 13.91
CA LEU A 37 -7.25 9.38 12.87
C LEU A 37 -7.32 8.74 11.48
N ARG A 38 -6.84 7.49 11.34
CA ARG A 38 -6.85 6.75 10.08
C ARG A 38 -8.27 6.52 9.57
N SER A 39 -9.20 6.12 10.43
CA SER A 39 -10.61 5.93 10.08
C SER A 39 -11.25 7.24 9.58
N ALA A 40 -11.01 8.36 10.26
CA ALA A 40 -11.52 9.67 9.84
C ALA A 40 -10.92 10.12 8.49
N ALA A 41 -9.63 9.91 8.28
CA ALA A 41 -8.95 10.22 7.02
C ALA A 41 -9.47 9.34 5.86
N TRP A 42 -9.70 8.07 6.10
CA TRP A 42 -10.27 7.15 5.11
C TRP A 42 -11.74 7.46 4.80
N GLN A 43 -12.50 7.92 5.78
CA GLN A 43 -13.85 8.45 5.54
C GLN A 43 -13.79 9.65 4.60
N ALA A 44 -12.93 10.62 4.88
CA ALA A 44 -12.76 11.79 4.02
C ALA A 44 -12.33 11.41 2.60
N PHE A 45 -11.42 10.44 2.48
CA PHE A 45 -11.01 9.92 1.17
C PHE A 45 -12.17 9.26 0.42
N TYR A 46 -12.95 8.41 1.09
CA TYR A 46 -14.10 7.73 0.50
C TYR A 46 -15.18 8.73 0.04
N GLU A 47 -15.48 9.74 0.83
CA GLU A 47 -16.51 10.72 0.54
C GLU A 47 -16.14 11.68 -0.60
N ASN A 48 -14.85 11.92 -0.83
CA ASN A 48 -14.36 12.91 -1.80
C ASN A 48 -13.72 12.30 -3.05
N MET A 49 -13.40 11.00 -3.05
CA MET A 49 -12.76 10.33 -4.17
C MET A 49 -13.74 9.39 -4.89
N PRO A 50 -13.57 9.16 -6.21
CA PRO A 50 -14.50 8.36 -7.01
C PRO A 50 -14.34 6.85 -6.72
N LEU A 51 -14.65 6.44 -5.52
CA LEU A 51 -14.72 5.05 -5.08
C LEU A 51 -16.13 4.49 -5.25
N ARG A 52 -16.22 3.17 -5.39
CA ARG A 52 -17.51 2.47 -5.44
C ARG A 52 -17.98 2.16 -4.02
N ALA A 53 -19.29 2.05 -3.83
CA ALA A 53 -19.86 1.64 -2.54
C ALA A 53 -19.31 0.31 -2.02
N ALA A 54 -18.97 -0.63 -2.91
CA ALA A 54 -18.34 -1.90 -2.54
C ALA A 54 -16.91 -1.76 -1.96
N SER A 55 -16.31 -0.57 -2.03
CA SER A 55 -15.04 -0.30 -1.34
C SER A 55 -15.21 -0.14 0.17
N LEU A 56 -16.41 0.17 0.65
CA LEU A 56 -16.71 0.27 2.06
C LEU A 56 -17.00 -1.14 2.62
N VAL A 57 -16.04 -1.72 3.30
CA VAL A 57 -16.11 -3.07 3.85
C VAL A 57 -16.32 -3.10 5.36
N ALA A 58 -16.20 -1.94 6.03
CA ALA A 58 -16.49 -1.76 7.43
C ALA A 58 -17.30 -0.48 7.65
N PRO A 59 -18.36 -0.49 8.47
CA PRO A 59 -19.25 0.64 8.62
C PRO A 59 -18.62 1.86 9.32
N ASP A 60 -17.52 1.64 10.03
CA ASP A 60 -16.80 2.65 10.79
C ASP A 60 -15.55 3.20 10.06
N PHE A 61 -15.41 2.89 8.78
CA PHE A 61 -14.21 3.20 7.98
C PHE A 61 -12.90 2.63 8.54
N GLY A 62 -12.96 1.65 9.41
CA GLY A 62 -11.78 0.94 9.93
C GLY A 62 -11.05 0.11 8.88
N ALA A 63 -11.73 -0.21 7.78
CA ALA A 63 -11.17 -0.86 6.61
C ALA A 63 -11.89 -0.44 5.34
N LEU A 64 -11.12 -0.22 4.26
CA LEU A 64 -11.62 0.00 2.90
C LEU A 64 -10.95 -0.98 1.94
N GLN A 65 -11.72 -1.50 0.99
CA GLN A 65 -11.18 -2.31 -0.10
C GLN A 65 -10.80 -1.39 -1.25
N VAL A 66 -9.57 -0.86 -1.24
CA VAL A 66 -9.09 0.04 -2.31
C VAL A 66 -8.29 -0.69 -3.38
N TYR A 67 -7.59 -1.77 -3.06
CA TYR A 67 -6.95 -2.58 -4.09
C TYR A 67 -8.01 -3.30 -4.93
N ARG A 68 -7.88 -3.21 -6.24
CA ARG A 68 -8.87 -3.71 -7.20
C ARG A 68 -8.28 -3.89 -8.59
N ARG A 69 -9.00 -4.64 -9.43
CA ARG A 69 -8.69 -4.76 -10.87
C ARG A 69 -9.61 -3.89 -11.68
N LEU A 70 -9.04 -3.21 -12.66
CA LEU A 70 -9.76 -2.46 -13.67
C LEU A 70 -9.42 -3.05 -15.03
N ARG A 71 -10.45 -3.36 -15.80
CA ARG A 71 -10.27 -3.90 -17.16
C ARG A 71 -10.52 -2.81 -18.19
N TRP A 72 -9.54 -2.57 -19.03
CA TRP A 72 -9.66 -1.66 -20.16
C TRP A 72 -9.79 -2.46 -21.47
N GLY A 73 -11.00 -2.98 -21.72
CA GLY A 73 -11.29 -3.82 -22.88
C GLY A 73 -10.37 -5.03 -22.97
N ARG A 74 -9.73 -5.19 -24.14
CA ARG A 74 -8.69 -6.20 -24.39
C ARG A 74 -7.27 -5.64 -24.30
N LEU A 75 -7.14 -4.34 -24.05
CA LEU A 75 -5.84 -3.66 -24.06
C LEU A 75 -5.08 -3.90 -22.76
N ALA A 76 -5.72 -3.67 -21.61
CA ALA A 76 -5.03 -3.72 -20.33
C ALA A 76 -5.91 -4.22 -19.18
N HIS A 77 -5.29 -4.97 -18.26
CA HIS A 77 -5.74 -5.12 -16.90
C HIS A 77 -4.85 -4.26 -15.99
N VAL A 78 -5.47 -3.43 -15.16
CA VAL A 78 -4.77 -2.62 -14.16
C VAL A 78 -5.05 -3.23 -12.80
N HIS A 79 -4.00 -3.72 -12.14
CA HIS A 79 -4.01 -4.18 -10.75
C HIS A 79 -3.60 -3.00 -9.89
N LEU A 80 -4.57 -2.33 -9.31
CA LEU A 80 -4.36 -1.20 -8.42
C LEU A 80 -4.13 -1.71 -7.01
N LEU A 81 -2.99 -1.38 -6.41
CA LEU A 81 -2.58 -1.89 -5.10
C LEU A 81 -2.84 -0.90 -3.97
N ASP A 82 -2.87 -1.44 -2.77
CA ASP A 82 -2.84 -0.73 -1.50
C ASP A 82 -1.55 -1.11 -0.76
N THR A 83 -0.58 -0.24 -0.74
CA THR A 83 0.72 -0.46 -0.12
C THR A 83 0.81 0.10 1.30
N ARG A 84 -0.30 0.60 1.88
CA ARG A 84 -0.32 1.23 3.20
C ARG A 84 -1.14 0.46 4.24
N GLN A 85 -2.34 0.04 3.89
CA GLN A 85 -3.27 -0.57 4.87
C GLN A 85 -2.76 -1.90 5.43
N HIS A 86 -2.04 -2.67 4.63
CA HIS A 86 -1.68 -4.04 4.96
C HIS A 86 -0.19 -4.25 5.24
N ARG A 87 0.63 -3.21 5.02
CA ARG A 87 2.08 -3.34 5.19
C ARG A 87 2.47 -3.43 6.66
N GLN A 88 3.56 -4.14 6.90
CA GLN A 88 4.25 -4.14 8.17
C GLN A 88 5.00 -2.83 8.40
N TRP A 89 5.29 -2.52 9.67
CA TRP A 89 6.12 -1.37 10.02
C TRP A 89 7.49 -1.46 9.35
N GLN A 90 8.04 -0.32 8.98
CA GLN A 90 9.31 -0.25 8.26
C GLN A 90 10.42 -0.98 9.03
N ALA A 91 11.26 -1.72 8.30
CA ALA A 91 12.32 -2.51 8.87
C ALA A 91 13.27 -1.69 9.74
N CYS A 92 13.61 -2.21 10.92
CA CYS A 92 14.55 -1.62 11.86
C CYS A 92 14.23 -0.17 12.31
N ARG A 93 12.95 0.21 12.25
CA ARG A 93 12.49 1.50 12.75
C ARG A 93 11.80 1.33 14.10
N ALA A 94 12.18 2.17 15.05
CA ALA A 94 11.43 2.28 16.29
C ALA A 94 10.06 2.92 16.01
N ALA A 95 9.00 2.39 16.63
CA ALA A 95 7.62 2.78 16.36
C ALA A 95 7.31 4.26 16.70
N ASP A 96 8.10 4.90 17.53
CA ASP A 96 7.96 6.31 17.90
C ASP A 96 8.60 7.28 16.90
N THR A 97 9.55 6.82 16.10
CA THR A 97 10.29 7.70 15.20
C THR A 97 9.54 7.97 13.90
N GLY A 98 8.64 7.07 13.49
CA GLY A 98 7.89 7.20 12.22
C GLY A 98 8.77 7.36 10.99
N GLY A 99 8.20 7.01 9.86
CA GLY A 99 8.81 7.34 8.59
C GLY A 99 9.94 6.43 8.12
N ALA A 100 10.31 6.64 6.86
CA ALA A 100 11.44 5.99 6.24
C ALA A 100 12.76 6.32 6.95
N ALA A 101 13.66 5.36 6.94
CA ALA A 101 15.05 5.59 7.33
C ALA A 101 15.98 5.26 6.16
N ALA A 102 17.15 5.89 6.16
CA ALA A 102 18.26 5.46 5.36
C ALA A 102 19.20 4.63 6.24
N MET A 103 19.44 3.38 5.89
CA MET A 103 20.29 2.47 6.68
C MET A 103 21.10 1.54 5.78
N ARG A 104 22.16 1.00 6.34
CA ARG A 104 22.95 -0.02 5.62
C ARG A 104 22.25 -1.37 5.75
N PRO A 105 22.12 -2.15 4.67
CA PRO A 105 21.46 -3.46 4.73
C PRO A 105 22.08 -4.41 5.75
N GLN A 106 23.38 -4.40 5.95
CA GLN A 106 24.05 -5.25 6.95
C GLN A 106 23.72 -4.90 8.40
N ASP A 107 23.20 -3.70 8.65
CA ASP A 107 22.84 -3.25 9.99
C ASP A 107 21.35 -3.55 10.32
N CYS A 108 20.63 -4.16 9.36
CA CYS A 108 19.19 -4.45 9.48
C CYS A 108 18.86 -5.83 8.88
N ALA A 109 18.98 -6.87 9.65
CA ALA A 109 18.64 -8.23 9.20
C ALA A 109 17.17 -8.38 8.76
N ALA A 110 16.27 -7.56 9.31
CA ALA A 110 14.87 -7.57 8.95
C ALA A 110 14.59 -7.19 7.48
N LEU A 111 15.51 -6.52 6.78
CA LEU A 111 15.39 -6.26 5.35
C LEU A 111 15.47 -7.53 4.48
N ALA A 112 16.06 -8.60 5.01
CA ALA A 112 16.18 -9.88 4.31
C ALA A 112 15.17 -10.93 4.84
N ASP A 113 14.26 -10.54 5.71
CA ASP A 113 13.27 -11.45 6.29
C ASP A 113 12.16 -11.74 5.27
N PRO A 114 12.05 -12.99 4.74
CA PRO A 114 11.03 -13.33 3.74
C PRO A 114 9.59 -13.37 4.30
N GLN A 115 9.41 -13.20 5.60
CA GLN A 115 8.08 -13.09 6.22
C GLN A 115 7.55 -11.65 6.25
N ARG A 116 8.36 -10.69 5.84
CA ARG A 116 7.90 -9.31 5.72
C ARG A 116 7.04 -9.14 4.48
N THR A 117 6.01 -8.34 4.63
CA THR A 117 5.08 -8.06 3.53
C THR A 117 4.73 -6.58 3.47
N LEU A 118 4.67 -6.06 2.26
CA LEU A 118 4.14 -4.74 1.94
C LEU A 118 2.63 -4.76 1.65
N LEU A 119 2.13 -5.85 1.11
CA LEU A 119 0.76 -5.99 0.62
C LEU A 119 -0.14 -6.79 1.56
N GLY A 120 0.44 -7.58 2.44
CA GLY A 120 -0.28 -8.58 3.22
C GLY A 120 -0.67 -9.81 2.38
N ALA A 121 -0.70 -10.98 3.00
CA ALA A 121 -0.88 -12.26 2.32
C ALA A 121 -2.15 -12.34 1.44
N ALA A 122 -3.24 -11.71 1.87
CA ALA A 122 -4.49 -11.74 1.10
C ALA A 122 -4.38 -10.95 -0.22
N GLN A 123 -3.76 -9.77 -0.20
CA GLN A 123 -3.56 -8.98 -1.39
C GLN A 123 -2.49 -9.58 -2.32
N GLU A 124 -1.44 -10.19 -1.76
CA GLU A 124 -0.44 -10.94 -2.52
C GLU A 124 -1.08 -12.08 -3.30
N GLN A 125 -1.84 -12.94 -2.63
CA GLN A 125 -2.57 -14.04 -3.28
C GLN A 125 -3.54 -13.53 -4.35
N TRP A 126 -4.23 -12.43 -4.08
CA TRP A 126 -5.13 -11.80 -5.04
C TRP A 126 -4.37 -11.28 -6.26
N LEU A 127 -3.20 -10.67 -6.07
CA LEU A 127 -2.36 -10.17 -7.17
C LEU A 127 -1.83 -11.32 -8.01
N ASP A 128 -1.24 -12.33 -7.38
CA ASP A 128 -0.70 -13.52 -8.04
C ASP A 128 -1.75 -14.24 -8.89
N ALA A 129 -2.94 -14.46 -8.32
CA ALA A 129 -4.05 -15.07 -9.05
C ALA A 129 -4.47 -14.23 -10.27
N GLY A 130 -4.40 -12.90 -10.17
CA GLY A 130 -4.71 -12.02 -11.27
C GLY A 130 -3.69 -12.05 -12.39
N LEU A 131 -2.41 -11.98 -12.04
CA LEU A 131 -1.32 -12.05 -13.00
C LEU A 131 -1.26 -13.42 -13.69
N ALA A 132 -1.49 -14.50 -12.94
CA ALA A 132 -1.58 -15.84 -13.50
C ALA A 132 -2.75 -15.98 -14.49
N ALA A 133 -3.92 -15.42 -14.16
CA ALA A 133 -5.07 -15.41 -15.06
C ALA A 133 -4.80 -14.59 -16.34
N ASP A 134 -4.14 -13.45 -16.22
CA ASP A 134 -3.74 -12.62 -17.36
C ASP A 134 -2.78 -13.39 -18.30
N ALA A 135 -1.81 -14.11 -17.73
CA ALA A 135 -0.85 -14.91 -18.48
C ALA A 135 -1.48 -16.12 -19.18
N GLN A 136 -2.46 -16.77 -18.56
CA GLN A 136 -3.08 -17.98 -19.08
C GLN A 136 -4.17 -17.71 -20.13
N HIS A 137 -4.91 -16.62 -19.99
CA HIS A 137 -6.09 -16.36 -20.83
C HIS A 137 -5.83 -15.43 -22.02
N ASP A 138 -4.62 -15.00 -22.20
CA ASP A 138 -4.00 -14.30 -23.36
C ASP A 138 -4.92 -13.40 -24.21
N ARG A 139 -5.85 -12.72 -23.57
CA ARG A 139 -6.70 -11.72 -24.23
C ARG A 139 -6.38 -10.28 -23.84
N THR A 140 -5.49 -10.12 -22.87
CA THR A 140 -5.05 -8.81 -22.36
C THR A 140 -3.62 -8.58 -22.82
N ARG A 141 -3.38 -7.45 -23.46
CA ARG A 141 -2.05 -7.13 -24.01
C ARG A 141 -1.08 -6.64 -22.94
N TRP A 142 -1.59 -6.02 -21.89
CA TRP A 142 -0.80 -5.43 -20.81
C TRP A 142 -1.40 -5.75 -19.45
N SER A 143 -0.60 -6.31 -18.56
CA SER A 143 -0.87 -6.33 -17.13
C SER A 143 -0.11 -5.18 -16.50
N VAL A 144 -0.84 -4.23 -15.93
CA VAL A 144 -0.29 -3.01 -15.33
C VAL A 144 -0.44 -3.10 -13.83
N ILE A 145 0.64 -3.02 -13.08
CA ILE A 145 0.63 -2.90 -11.63
C ILE A 145 0.74 -1.40 -11.31
N ALA A 146 -0.32 -0.84 -10.74
CA ALA A 146 -0.37 0.55 -10.31
C ALA A 146 -0.27 0.60 -8.78
N GLN A 147 0.74 1.27 -8.27
CA GLN A 147 1.04 1.32 -6.83
C GLN A 147 1.73 2.64 -6.46
N GLN A 148 1.82 2.94 -5.19
CA GLN A 148 2.14 4.27 -4.66
C GLN A 148 3.63 4.51 -4.46
N THR A 149 4.34 3.49 -3.98
CA THR A 149 5.73 3.61 -3.53
C THR A 149 6.72 3.19 -4.61
N LEU A 150 7.99 3.52 -4.43
CA LEU A 150 9.04 3.08 -5.35
C LEU A 150 9.15 1.54 -5.35
N PHE A 151 9.02 0.93 -6.53
CA PHE A 151 8.97 -0.53 -6.68
C PHE A 151 10.31 -1.23 -6.43
N SER A 152 11.43 -0.53 -6.47
CA SER A 152 12.74 -1.11 -6.25
C SER A 152 13.42 -0.50 -5.02
N PRO A 153 14.38 -1.21 -4.39
CA PRO A 153 15.13 -0.65 -3.29
C PRO A 153 15.81 0.68 -3.68
N ARG A 154 15.50 1.74 -2.96
CA ARG A 154 16.12 3.04 -3.15
C ARG A 154 17.50 3.05 -2.52
N ARG A 155 18.53 2.90 -3.35
CA ARG A 155 19.94 2.87 -2.93
C ARG A 155 20.57 4.24 -3.10
N TYR A 156 21.37 4.65 -2.13
CA TYR A 156 22.18 5.87 -2.18
C TYR A 156 23.65 5.54 -2.42
N PRO A 157 24.46 6.49 -2.96
CA PRO A 157 25.90 6.26 -3.19
C PRO A 157 26.67 5.87 -1.92
N SER A 158 26.20 6.25 -0.74
CA SER A 158 26.76 5.85 0.56
C SER A 158 26.55 4.37 0.92
N GLY A 159 25.83 3.59 0.09
CA GLY A 159 25.51 2.20 0.35
C GLY A 159 24.33 1.97 1.29
N VAL A 160 23.62 3.03 1.70
CA VAL A 160 22.39 2.92 2.48
C VAL A 160 21.17 2.73 1.55
N VAL A 161 20.11 2.14 2.09
CA VAL A 161 18.81 1.98 1.43
C VAL A 161 17.73 2.72 2.20
N SER A 162 16.66 3.13 1.52
CA SER A 162 15.45 3.66 2.17
C SER A 162 14.52 2.51 2.56
N THR A 163 13.89 2.60 3.72
CA THR A 163 12.98 1.57 4.24
C THR A 163 11.50 1.85 3.99
N ASP A 164 11.15 2.82 3.16
CA ASP A 164 9.76 3.07 2.75
C ASP A 164 9.48 2.75 1.29
N SER A 165 10.37 2.05 0.61
CA SER A 165 10.14 1.45 -0.70
C SER A 165 9.77 -0.04 -0.55
N TRP A 166 9.74 -0.76 -1.64
CA TRP A 166 9.74 -2.22 -1.62
C TRP A 166 11.13 -2.69 -1.17
N ASP A 167 11.24 -3.01 0.10
CA ASP A 167 12.42 -3.49 0.82
C ASP A 167 12.32 -4.99 1.10
#